data_1b3c297c197d3d7845e45b8dc62b8b2d
#
_entry.id   1b3c297c197d3d7845e45b8dc62b8b2d
#
_cell.length_a   1.000
_cell.length_b   1.000
_cell.length_c   1.000
_cell.angle_alpha   90.00
_cell.angle_beta   90.00
_cell.angle_gamma   90.00
#
_symmetry.space_group_name_H-M   'P 1'
#
loop_
_entity.id
_entity.type
_entity.pdbx_description
1 polymer ?
#
loop_
_entity_poly.entity_id
_entity_poly.type
_entity_poly.pdbx_seq_one_letter_code
_entity_poly.pdbx_strand_id
1 'polypeptide(L)'
;LVHGSHGASALRLLPESRMRDLVRPPRTLPRIAGGHEQDWLRACKEGPGGRAASAEFGYGAALTEMVLLGVVAIRHPNVRLEWDAAAARFTNSAEANALIDPPARAGWSTV
;
A
#
# COMPACT_ATOMS: atom_id res chain seq x y z
N LEU A 1 -1.17 9.11 17.70
CA LEU A 1 -0.17 8.79 16.69
C LEU A 1 0.19 7.31 16.78
N VAL A 2 0.32 6.64 15.65
CA VAL A 2 0.80 5.27 15.54
C VAL A 2 2.24 5.31 15.00
N HIS A 3 3.14 4.61 15.64
CA HIS A 3 4.51 4.44 15.20
C HIS A 3 4.79 2.96 14.97
N GLY A 4 5.51 2.62 13.93
CA GLY A 4 5.85 1.25 13.60
C GLY A 4 7.14 1.15 12.80
N SER A 5 7.67 -0.07 12.71
CA SER A 5 8.80 -0.41 11.87
C SER A 5 8.32 -1.26 10.67
N HIS A 6 9.22 -1.48 9.74
CA HIS A 6 9.01 -2.42 8.64
C HIS A 6 8.57 -3.81 9.18
N GLY A 7 7.51 -4.37 8.62
CA GLY A 7 6.96 -5.65 9.07
C GLY A 7 5.91 -5.55 10.18
N ALA A 8 5.51 -4.35 10.58
CA ALA A 8 4.46 -4.09 11.56
C ALA A 8 4.64 -4.78 12.94
N SER A 9 5.80 -5.36 13.21
CA SER A 9 6.09 -6.09 14.47
C SER A 9 6.19 -5.16 15.68
N ALA A 10 6.44 -3.88 15.46
CA ALA A 10 6.65 -2.87 16.49
C ALA A 10 5.62 -1.73 16.45
N LEU A 11 4.38 -2.01 16.03
CA LEU A 11 3.32 -1.00 16.07
C LEU A 11 3.05 -0.57 17.52
N ARG A 12 3.11 0.75 17.75
CA ARG A 12 2.88 1.37 19.06
C ARG A 12 1.96 2.56 18.96
N LEU A 13 1.08 2.69 19.95
CA LEU A 13 0.28 3.90 20.14
C LEU A 13 1.09 4.91 20.96
N LEU A 14 1.04 6.16 20.54
CA LEU A 14 1.60 7.28 21.31
C LEU A 14 0.48 8.19 21.79
N PRO A 15 0.57 8.74 22.99
CA PRO A 15 1.59 8.52 24.01
C PRO A 15 1.58 7.11 24.59
N GLU A 16 2.67 6.70 25.23
CA GLU A 16 2.88 5.34 25.76
C GLU A 16 1.81 4.91 26.77
N SER A 17 1.16 5.85 27.48
CA SER A 17 0.01 5.57 28.35
C SER A 17 -1.10 4.84 27.57
N ARG A 18 -1.43 5.28 26.37
CA ARG A 18 -2.43 4.62 25.52
C ARG A 18 -2.04 3.18 25.12
N MET A 19 -0.75 2.95 24.97
CA MET A 19 -0.26 1.60 24.62
C MET A 19 -0.41 0.63 25.81
N ARG A 20 -0.19 1.12 27.04
CA ARG A 20 -0.38 0.32 28.26
C ARG A 20 -1.83 -0.05 28.51
N ASP A 21 -2.74 0.88 28.21
CA ASP A 21 -4.19 0.70 28.44
C ASP A 21 -4.87 -0.05 27.27
N LEU A 22 -4.10 -0.38 26.21
CA LEU A 22 -4.63 -1.05 25.03
C LEU A 22 -5.01 -2.51 25.32
N VAL A 23 -6.29 -2.79 25.32
CA VAL A 23 -6.79 -4.15 25.23
C VAL A 23 -6.70 -4.60 23.77
N ARG A 24 -5.82 -5.54 23.46
CA ARG A 24 -5.66 -6.03 22.09
C ARG A 24 -6.92 -6.76 21.64
N PRO A 25 -7.49 -6.40 20.47
CA PRO A 25 -8.65 -7.13 19.95
C PRO A 25 -8.29 -8.58 19.63
N PRO A 26 -9.28 -9.49 19.60
CA PRO A 26 -9.05 -10.87 19.18
C PRO A 26 -8.52 -10.93 17.76
N ARG A 27 -7.70 -11.94 17.47
CA ARG A 27 -7.14 -12.16 16.13
C ARG A 27 -8.21 -12.78 15.23
N THR A 28 -8.90 -11.98 14.45
CA THR A 28 -9.98 -12.41 13.55
C THR A 28 -9.53 -12.60 12.10
N LEU A 29 -8.41 -11.99 11.70
CA LEU A 29 -7.89 -12.13 10.36
C LEU A 29 -7.16 -13.46 10.15
N PRO A 30 -7.36 -14.12 9.00
CA PRO A 30 -6.67 -15.35 8.68
C PRO A 30 -5.15 -15.13 8.64
N ARG A 31 -4.41 -16.16 9.04
CA ARG A 31 -2.94 -16.14 8.97
C ARG A 31 -2.47 -16.96 7.78
N ILE A 32 -1.39 -16.48 7.16
CA ILE A 32 -0.74 -17.16 6.06
C ILE A 32 0.30 -18.11 6.63
N ALA A 33 0.08 -19.42 6.49
CA ALA A 33 1.06 -20.41 6.88
C ALA A 33 2.29 -20.36 5.95
N GLY A 34 3.48 -20.33 6.53
CA GLY A 34 4.74 -20.32 5.77
C GLY A 34 5.16 -18.96 5.21
N GLY A 35 4.38 -17.89 5.45
CA GLY A 35 4.70 -16.54 4.95
C GLY A 35 4.21 -16.27 3.53
N HIS A 36 4.37 -15.00 3.10
CA HIS A 36 3.80 -14.51 1.84
C HIS A 36 4.49 -15.10 0.60
N GLU A 37 5.78 -15.39 0.65
CA GLU A 37 6.50 -16.04 -0.44
C GLU A 37 5.98 -17.45 -0.71
N GLN A 38 5.74 -18.23 0.36
CA GLN A 38 5.18 -19.57 0.23
C GLN A 38 3.74 -19.55 -0.27
N ASP A 39 2.95 -18.57 0.13
CA ASP A 39 1.59 -18.38 -0.36
C ASP A 39 1.57 -18.03 -1.86
N TRP A 40 2.51 -17.20 -2.30
CA TRP A 40 2.69 -16.89 -3.72
C TRP A 40 3.10 -18.13 -4.53
N LEU A 41 4.11 -18.88 -4.06
CA LEU A 41 4.55 -20.14 -4.69
C LEU A 41 3.42 -21.17 -4.76
N ARG A 42 2.60 -21.29 -3.71
CA ARG A 42 1.41 -22.14 -3.70
C ARG A 42 0.44 -21.71 -4.82
N ALA A 43 0.11 -20.42 -4.89
CA ALA A 43 -0.81 -19.90 -5.91
C ALA A 43 -0.27 -20.16 -7.33
N CYS A 44 1.03 -20.00 -7.57
CA CYS A 44 1.65 -20.33 -8.86
C CYS A 44 1.53 -21.83 -9.20
N LYS A 45 1.69 -22.71 -8.22
CA LYS A 45 1.59 -24.17 -8.42
C LYS A 45 0.15 -24.63 -8.65
N GLU A 46 -0.82 -24.00 -7.98
CA GLU A 46 -2.24 -24.31 -8.16
C GLU A 46 -2.76 -23.82 -9.53
N GLY A 47 -2.14 -22.81 -10.10
CA GLY A 47 -2.47 -22.28 -11.43
C GLY A 47 -3.83 -21.60 -11.52
N PRO A 48 -4.32 -21.38 -12.77
CA PRO A 48 -5.63 -20.78 -13.01
C PRO A 48 -6.76 -21.64 -12.40
N GLY A 49 -7.60 -21.01 -11.58
CA GLY A 49 -8.70 -21.68 -10.86
C GLY A 49 -8.34 -22.13 -9.44
N GLY A 50 -7.07 -22.05 -9.05
CA GLY A 50 -6.66 -22.20 -7.66
C GLY A 50 -6.99 -20.99 -6.80
N ARG A 51 -6.74 -21.08 -5.48
CA ARG A 51 -6.92 -19.95 -4.58
C ARG A 51 -5.85 -18.88 -4.85
N ALA A 52 -6.25 -17.65 -5.09
CA ALA A 52 -5.31 -16.53 -5.26
C ALA A 52 -4.37 -16.38 -4.07
N ALA A 53 -3.18 -15.83 -4.27
CA ALA A 53 -2.32 -15.42 -3.19
C ALA A 53 -2.96 -14.30 -2.36
N SER A 54 -2.68 -14.24 -1.07
CA SER A 54 -3.27 -13.22 -0.18
C SER A 54 -2.81 -11.80 -0.51
N ALA A 55 -1.64 -11.67 -1.14
CA ALA A 55 -1.11 -10.41 -1.67
C ALA A 55 -1.16 -10.40 -3.20
N GLU A 56 -2.31 -10.79 -3.77
CA GLU A 56 -2.54 -10.72 -5.21
C GLU A 56 -2.52 -9.25 -5.71
N PHE A 57 -2.42 -9.06 -7.04
CA PHE A 57 -2.19 -7.73 -7.61
C PHE A 57 -3.31 -6.73 -7.33
N GLY A 58 -4.58 -7.13 -7.29
CA GLY A 58 -5.68 -6.22 -6.99
C GLY A 58 -5.55 -5.59 -5.60
N TYR A 59 -5.24 -6.42 -4.60
CA TYR A 59 -4.96 -5.95 -3.25
C TYR A 59 -3.66 -5.16 -3.17
N GLY A 60 -2.58 -5.70 -3.75
CA GLY A 60 -1.26 -5.09 -3.73
C GLY A 60 -1.21 -3.75 -4.46
N ALA A 61 -1.89 -3.62 -5.59
CA ALA A 61 -1.96 -2.39 -6.37
C ALA A 61 -2.64 -1.26 -5.58
N ALA A 62 -3.80 -1.53 -4.97
CA ALA A 62 -4.51 -0.53 -4.17
C ALA A 62 -3.68 -0.03 -2.97
N LEU A 63 -2.97 -0.95 -2.30
CA LEU A 63 -2.07 -0.59 -1.21
C LEU A 63 -0.87 0.23 -1.69
N THR A 64 -0.28 -0.16 -2.81
CA THR A 64 0.87 0.54 -3.43
C THR A 64 0.47 1.94 -3.89
N GLU A 65 -0.70 2.09 -4.51
CA GLU A 65 -1.25 3.40 -4.89
C GLU A 65 -1.30 4.33 -3.68
N MET A 66 -1.89 3.90 -2.58
CA MET A 66 -1.97 4.70 -1.36
C MET A 66 -0.59 5.14 -0.85
N VAL A 67 0.40 4.24 -0.86
CA VAL A 67 1.78 4.55 -0.43
C VAL A 67 2.44 5.55 -1.38
N LEU A 68 2.28 5.37 -2.70
CA LEU A 68 2.87 6.26 -3.70
C LEU A 68 2.24 7.65 -3.68
N LEU A 69 0.94 7.77 -3.43
CA LEU A 69 0.27 9.08 -3.21
C LEU A 69 0.90 9.82 -2.02
N GLY A 70 1.29 9.09 -0.96
CA GLY A 70 2.05 9.66 0.15
C GLY A 70 3.41 10.23 -0.28
N VAL A 71 4.10 9.59 -1.22
CA VAL A 71 5.38 10.09 -1.78
C VAL A 71 5.16 11.40 -2.56
N VAL A 72 4.07 11.47 -3.33
CA VAL A 72 3.70 12.71 -4.04
C VAL A 72 3.38 13.82 -3.05
N ALA A 73 2.62 13.51 -2.00
CA ALA A 73 2.25 14.49 -0.97
C ALA A 73 3.46 15.08 -0.24
N ILE A 74 4.51 14.29 0.03
CA ILE A 74 5.77 14.77 0.64
C ILE A 74 6.44 15.83 -0.24
N ARG A 75 6.31 15.74 -1.56
CA ARG A 75 6.88 16.70 -2.52
C ARG A 75 6.05 17.98 -2.65
N HIS A 76 4.83 18.01 -2.09
CA HIS A 76 3.91 19.15 -2.09
C HIS A 76 3.54 19.54 -0.65
N PRO A 77 4.51 20.01 0.16
CA PRO A 77 4.28 20.33 1.57
C PRO A 77 3.24 21.46 1.71
N ASN A 78 2.36 21.32 2.70
CA ASN A 78 1.30 22.29 3.01
C ASN A 78 0.23 22.47 1.92
N VAL A 79 0.17 21.57 0.94
CA VAL A 79 -0.87 21.55 -0.09
C VAL A 79 -1.79 20.37 0.18
N ARG A 80 -3.09 20.61 0.22
CA ARG A 80 -4.08 19.53 0.20
C ARG A 80 -4.24 19.04 -1.23
N LEU A 81 -3.84 17.80 -1.48
CA LEU A 81 -4.04 17.12 -2.76
C LEU A 81 -5.34 16.31 -2.72
N GLU A 82 -6.14 16.40 -3.77
CA GLU A 82 -7.42 15.70 -3.92
C GLU A 82 -7.30 14.65 -5.02
N TRP A 83 -7.32 13.37 -4.62
CA TRP A 83 -7.15 12.23 -5.52
C TRP A 83 -8.49 11.70 -6.01
N ASP A 84 -8.61 11.53 -7.32
CA ASP A 84 -9.70 10.79 -7.98
C ASP A 84 -9.15 9.41 -8.40
N ALA A 85 -9.50 8.39 -7.64
CA ALA A 85 -9.02 7.04 -7.88
C ALA A 85 -9.57 6.43 -9.19
N ALA A 86 -10.78 6.83 -9.62
CA ALA A 86 -11.37 6.34 -10.86
C ALA A 86 -10.66 6.91 -12.09
N ALA A 87 -10.24 8.15 -12.02
CA ALA A 87 -9.50 8.83 -13.09
C ALA A 87 -7.97 8.72 -12.93
N ALA A 88 -7.49 8.09 -11.83
CA ALA A 88 -6.07 7.95 -11.46
C ALA A 88 -5.30 9.29 -11.55
N ARG A 89 -5.86 10.37 -11.00
CA ARG A 89 -5.27 11.70 -11.06
C ARG A 89 -5.66 12.58 -9.87
N PHE A 90 -4.84 13.59 -9.60
CA PHE A 90 -5.22 14.68 -8.72
C PHE A 90 -6.13 15.67 -9.46
N THR A 91 -7.24 16.05 -8.82
CA THR A 91 -8.23 16.98 -9.42
C THR A 91 -7.81 18.44 -9.30
N ASN A 92 -6.92 18.75 -8.38
CA ASN A 92 -6.56 20.10 -7.99
C ASN A 92 -5.06 20.46 -8.18
N SER A 93 -4.25 19.59 -8.80
CA SER A 93 -2.82 19.89 -9.00
C SER A 93 -2.26 19.26 -10.27
N ALA A 94 -1.97 20.07 -11.26
CA ALA A 94 -1.28 19.65 -12.48
C ALA A 94 0.17 19.22 -12.21
N GLU A 95 0.85 19.87 -11.27
CA GLU A 95 2.23 19.54 -10.87
C GLU A 95 2.30 18.16 -10.20
N ALA A 96 1.35 17.85 -9.34
CA ALA A 96 1.27 16.52 -8.73
C ALA A 96 0.98 15.45 -9.79
N ASN A 97 0.13 15.72 -10.78
CA ASN A 97 -0.16 14.79 -11.87
C ASN A 97 1.07 14.50 -12.75
N ALA A 98 1.96 15.45 -12.95
CA ALA A 98 3.21 15.23 -13.69
C ALA A 98 4.15 14.22 -13.02
N LEU A 99 3.95 13.91 -11.72
CA LEU A 99 4.70 12.90 -10.99
C LEU A 99 4.07 11.50 -11.08
N ILE A 100 2.81 11.40 -11.51
CA ILE A 100 2.09 10.11 -11.60
C ILE A 100 2.54 9.36 -12.86
N ASP A 101 2.67 10.05 -13.97
CA ASP A 101 3.09 9.47 -15.25
C ASP A 101 4.27 10.29 -15.84
N PRO A 102 5.47 10.11 -15.28
CA PRO A 102 6.64 10.79 -15.81
C PRO A 102 6.98 10.26 -17.20
N PRO A 103 7.50 11.10 -18.10
CA PRO A 103 7.84 10.67 -19.45
C PRO A 103 8.85 9.52 -19.43
N ALA A 104 8.55 8.48 -20.17
CA ALA A 104 9.43 7.34 -20.28
C ALA A 104 10.72 7.72 -21.05
N ARG A 105 11.81 7.04 -20.75
CA ARG A 105 13.06 7.15 -21.52
C ARG A 105 12.81 6.86 -22.99
N ALA A 106 13.50 7.56 -23.90
CA ALA A 106 13.40 7.31 -25.33
C ALA A 106 13.59 5.82 -25.68
N GLY A 107 12.67 5.25 -26.43
CA GLY A 107 12.62 3.82 -26.75
C GLY A 107 11.94 2.92 -25.71
N TRP A 108 11.43 3.48 -24.61
CA TRP A 108 10.70 2.77 -23.56
C TRP A 108 9.33 3.46 -23.37
N SER A 109 8.34 3.03 -24.08
CA SER A 109 6.95 3.45 -23.81
C SER A 109 6.30 2.47 -22.83
N THR A 110 5.65 2.98 -21.81
CA THR A 110 4.63 2.21 -21.09
C THR A 110 3.43 2.11 -22.02
N VAL A 111 3.01 0.92 -22.34
CA VAL A 111 1.87 0.63 -23.22
C VAL A 111 0.60 1.13 -22.59
#